data_940017eedb93a5e29d3d345f012a4e05
#
_entry.id   940017eedb93a5e29d3d345f012a4e05
#
_cell.length_a   1.000
_cell.length_b   1.000
_cell.length_c   1.000
_cell.angle_alpha   90.00
_cell.angle_beta   90.00
_cell.angle_gamma   90.00
#
_symmetry.space_group_name_H-M   'P 1'
#
loop_
_entity.id
_entity.type
_entity.pdbx_description
1 polymer ?
#
loop_
_entity_poly.entity_id
_entity_poly.type
_entity_poly.pdbx_seq_one_letter_code
_entity_poly.pdbx_strand_id
1 'polypeptide(L)'
;MNSSIVEKTAAYFRGKGVILPTIAELKNPNLISEEIKNKVLTLDKDAMDPANLFRVHWFNQRDHSNFLDVPEHIVLPSEFTGVDAKIIVNLGRYFPLITAHKVLAAYGCLLPRILNGSFDYSKHKAVWPSTGNYCRGGVAISKILGLKSIAILPEGMSQERFNWLEKWVEDKNDIIKTKGTESNVKEIYDACNELEKNKNNDIINQFNEYYNYATHRAITGSSFEKSFLKVKGNTNLQARFYVSASGSSGTLAAGDYLKENLNTKIAVVEAIECPTLLYNGYGEHNIQGIGDKHVPLIHNVMNSDFVVGVSDEATNNLNLLFNTNEG
;
A
#
# COMPACT_ATOMS: atom_id res chain seq x y z
N MET A 1 1.66 26.15 6.09
CA MET A 1 2.29 25.35 7.18
C MET A 1 1.87 25.95 8.52
N ASN A 2 1.33 25.16 9.44
CA ASN A 2 1.01 25.61 10.79
C ASN A 2 2.11 25.19 11.77
N SER A 3 3.10 26.08 11.97
CA SER A 3 4.29 25.81 12.77
C SER A 3 3.95 25.41 14.22
N SER A 4 2.93 26.02 14.84
CA SER A 4 2.51 25.70 16.21
C SER A 4 2.02 24.26 16.35
N ILE A 5 1.24 23.75 15.38
CA ILE A 5 0.79 22.34 15.39
C ILE A 5 1.97 21.41 15.15
N VAL A 6 2.88 21.75 14.22
CA VAL A 6 4.09 20.97 13.94
C VAL A 6 4.96 20.84 15.20
N GLU A 7 5.22 21.93 15.91
CA GLU A 7 6.03 21.91 17.13
C GLU A 7 5.37 21.07 18.24
N LYS A 8 4.07 21.22 18.44
CA LYS A 8 3.32 20.40 19.42
C LYS A 8 3.37 18.91 19.06
N THR A 9 3.17 18.56 17.79
CA THR A 9 3.23 17.18 17.31
C THR A 9 4.65 16.61 17.46
N ALA A 10 5.67 17.38 17.14
CA ALA A 10 7.07 16.97 17.33
C ALA A 10 7.40 16.73 18.82
N ALA A 11 6.90 17.59 19.72
CA ALA A 11 7.06 17.37 21.18
C ALA A 11 6.35 16.10 21.64
N TYR A 12 5.13 15.86 21.17
CA TYR A 12 4.36 14.66 21.47
C TYR A 12 5.08 13.40 21.00
N PHE A 13 5.58 13.38 19.75
CA PHE A 13 6.32 12.26 19.20
C PHE A 13 7.63 11.99 19.94
N ARG A 14 8.40 13.03 20.28
CA ARG A 14 9.59 12.87 21.14
C ARG A 14 9.26 12.22 22.47
N GLY A 15 8.17 12.64 23.11
CA GLY A 15 7.70 12.05 24.39
C GLY A 15 7.30 10.56 24.27
N LYS A 16 6.95 10.11 23.07
CA LYS A 16 6.61 8.71 22.76
C LYS A 16 7.76 7.90 22.10
N GLY A 17 8.93 8.51 21.92
CA GLY A 17 10.04 7.86 21.23
C GLY A 17 9.79 7.59 19.76
N VAL A 18 8.87 8.34 19.12
CA VAL A 18 8.57 8.24 17.69
C VAL A 18 9.62 8.98 16.89
N ILE A 19 10.29 8.28 15.99
CA ILE A 19 11.15 8.82 14.96
C ILE A 19 10.53 8.45 13.61
N LEU A 20 10.36 9.44 12.74
CA LEU A 20 9.75 9.24 11.42
C LEU A 20 10.86 8.92 10.40
N PRO A 21 10.83 7.76 9.73
CA PRO A 21 11.75 7.47 8.64
C PRO A 21 11.54 8.44 7.48
N THR A 22 12.63 8.86 6.89
CA THR A 22 12.63 9.67 5.68
C THR A 22 12.37 8.82 4.44
N ILE A 23 11.92 9.44 3.35
CA ILE A 23 11.78 8.76 2.05
C ILE A 23 13.13 8.20 1.58
N ALA A 24 14.24 8.87 1.88
CA ALA A 24 15.58 8.39 1.54
C ALA A 24 15.92 7.07 2.26
N GLU A 25 15.63 6.97 3.55
CA GLU A 25 15.84 5.75 4.34
C GLU A 25 14.92 4.61 3.87
N LEU A 26 13.66 4.89 3.53
CA LEU A 26 12.74 3.88 3.00
C LEU A 26 13.13 3.40 1.59
N LYS A 27 13.83 4.21 0.80
CA LYS A 27 14.42 3.83 -0.51
C LYS A 27 15.73 3.08 -0.37
N ASN A 28 16.45 3.32 0.70
CA ASN A 28 17.76 2.73 0.97
C ASN A 28 17.97 2.53 2.48
N PRO A 29 17.63 1.35 3.02
CA PRO A 29 17.76 1.06 4.46
C PRO A 29 19.20 1.17 4.99
N ASN A 30 20.21 1.20 4.13
CA ASN A 30 21.60 1.43 4.56
C ASN A 30 21.80 2.83 5.16
N LEU A 31 20.90 3.78 4.87
CA LEU A 31 20.92 5.10 5.46
C LEU A 31 20.33 5.17 6.88
N ILE A 32 19.62 4.13 7.31
CA ILE A 32 19.09 4.02 8.67
C ILE A 32 20.26 3.86 9.63
N SER A 33 20.25 4.60 10.74
CA SER A 33 21.32 4.52 11.75
C SER A 33 21.41 3.11 12.35
N GLU A 34 22.61 2.69 12.72
CA GLU A 34 22.83 1.36 13.32
C GLU A 34 22.07 1.18 14.66
N GLU A 35 21.91 2.26 15.42
CA GLU A 35 21.09 2.24 16.64
C GLU A 35 19.64 1.84 16.34
N ILE A 36 19.02 2.47 15.33
CA ILE A 36 17.65 2.17 14.91
C ILE A 36 17.58 0.75 14.32
N LYS A 37 18.52 0.37 13.45
CA LYS A 37 18.56 -0.99 12.88
C LYS A 37 18.59 -2.05 13.97
N ASN A 38 19.51 -1.93 14.93
CA ASN A 38 19.64 -2.87 16.04
C ASN A 38 18.35 -2.99 16.86
N LYS A 39 17.68 -1.86 17.13
CA LYS A 39 16.39 -1.87 17.80
C LYS A 39 15.33 -2.57 16.96
N VAL A 40 15.18 -2.19 15.70
CA VAL A 40 14.16 -2.73 14.78
C VAL A 40 14.31 -4.25 14.63
N LEU A 41 15.54 -4.74 14.41
CA LEU A 41 15.78 -6.15 14.13
C LEU A 41 15.53 -7.09 15.33
N THR A 42 15.43 -6.55 16.54
CA THR A 42 15.05 -7.31 17.75
C THR A 42 13.54 -7.33 18.03
N LEU A 43 12.75 -6.52 17.30
CA LEU A 43 11.32 -6.40 17.52
C LEU A 43 10.52 -7.37 16.63
N ASP A 44 9.41 -7.85 17.18
CA ASP A 44 8.39 -8.47 16.33
C ASP A 44 7.91 -7.48 15.25
N LYS A 45 7.91 -7.95 14.00
CA LYS A 45 7.47 -7.13 12.84
C LYS A 45 6.05 -6.61 12.93
N ASP A 46 5.19 -7.28 13.71
CA ASP A 46 3.79 -6.96 13.88
C ASP A 46 3.51 -6.20 15.20
N ALA A 47 4.56 -5.90 15.97
CA ALA A 47 4.44 -5.05 17.15
C ALA A 47 4.13 -3.60 16.77
N MET A 48 3.20 -2.98 17.52
CA MET A 48 2.85 -1.56 17.32
C MET A 48 3.89 -0.64 17.99
N ASP A 49 5.17 -0.87 17.70
CA ASP A 49 6.30 -0.06 18.15
C ASP A 49 6.71 0.94 17.08
N PRO A 50 7.01 2.22 17.44
CA PRO A 50 7.45 3.24 16.49
C PRO A 50 8.64 2.85 15.62
N ALA A 51 9.55 2.01 16.12
CA ALA A 51 10.68 1.56 15.32
C ALA A 51 10.27 0.73 14.09
N ASN A 52 9.11 0.05 14.12
CA ASN A 52 8.60 -0.67 12.96
C ASN A 52 8.20 0.22 11.78
N LEU A 53 8.13 1.54 11.95
CA LEU A 53 8.03 2.48 10.83
C LEU A 53 9.22 2.35 9.86
N PHE A 54 10.41 2.03 10.37
CA PHE A 54 11.61 1.80 9.57
C PHE A 54 11.61 0.49 8.78
N ARG A 55 10.58 -0.36 8.95
CA ARG A 55 10.32 -1.53 8.10
C ARG A 55 9.28 -1.29 7.00
N VAL A 56 8.73 -0.06 6.91
CA VAL A 56 7.68 0.28 5.93
C VAL A 56 8.31 0.49 4.53
N HIS A 57 8.97 -0.55 4.02
CA HIS A 57 9.67 -0.55 2.73
C HIS A 57 9.78 -1.97 2.16
N TRP A 58 10.29 -2.12 0.91
CA TRP A 58 10.40 -3.39 0.19
C TRP A 58 11.61 -4.26 0.59
N PHE A 59 12.53 -3.75 1.40
CA PHE A 59 13.85 -4.35 1.65
C PHE A 59 13.91 -5.22 2.92
N ASN A 60 12.78 -5.68 3.45
CA ASN A 60 12.77 -6.61 4.59
C ASN A 60 13.14 -8.01 4.14
N GLN A 61 14.03 -8.67 4.88
CA GLN A 61 14.34 -10.09 4.70
C GLN A 61 13.14 -10.94 5.12
N ARG A 62 13.05 -12.18 4.59
CA ARG A 62 11.92 -13.11 4.82
C ARG A 62 11.60 -13.35 6.28
N ASP A 63 12.64 -13.55 7.09
CA ASP A 63 12.54 -13.79 8.53
C ASP A 63 12.57 -12.50 9.36
N HIS A 64 12.64 -11.34 8.70
CA HIS A 64 12.76 -10.01 9.31
C HIS A 64 14.01 -9.81 10.18
N SER A 65 15.02 -10.66 10.04
CA SER A 65 16.27 -10.58 10.80
C SER A 65 17.24 -9.52 10.27
N ASN A 66 16.99 -8.98 9.06
CA ASN A 66 17.85 -7.97 8.45
C ASN A 66 17.10 -7.15 7.37
N PHE A 67 17.75 -6.06 6.93
CA PHE A 67 17.39 -5.34 5.72
C PHE A 67 18.29 -5.78 4.56
N LEU A 68 17.72 -5.80 3.36
CA LEU A 68 18.37 -6.21 2.13
C LEU A 68 18.73 -5.01 1.26
N ASP A 69 19.74 -5.16 0.41
CA ASP A 69 20.07 -4.16 -0.63
C ASP A 69 19.11 -4.20 -1.82
N VAL A 70 18.50 -5.36 -2.03
CA VAL A 70 17.54 -5.63 -3.11
C VAL A 70 16.29 -6.27 -2.51
N PRO A 71 15.07 -5.86 -2.91
CA PRO A 71 13.85 -6.47 -2.41
C PRO A 71 13.79 -7.98 -2.60
N GLU A 72 13.15 -8.67 -1.66
CA GLU A 72 12.78 -10.07 -1.85
C GLU A 72 11.90 -10.23 -3.08
N HIS A 73 12.32 -11.10 -3.99
CA HIS A 73 11.62 -11.36 -5.24
C HIS A 73 11.82 -12.81 -5.68
N ILE A 74 10.96 -13.25 -6.58
CA ILE A 74 11.12 -14.51 -7.32
C ILE A 74 11.20 -14.19 -8.80
N VAL A 75 11.86 -15.05 -9.55
CA VAL A 75 11.88 -15.01 -11.01
C VAL A 75 11.19 -16.26 -11.51
N LEU A 76 10.04 -16.07 -12.16
CA LEU A 76 9.30 -17.18 -12.76
C LEU A 76 10.01 -17.58 -14.07
N PRO A 77 10.36 -18.86 -14.24
CA PRO A 77 11.03 -19.32 -15.44
C PRO A 77 10.06 -19.49 -16.62
N SER A 78 10.58 -19.40 -17.84
CA SER A 78 9.79 -19.55 -19.06
C SER A 78 9.12 -20.90 -19.19
N GLU A 79 9.76 -21.96 -18.67
CA GLU A 79 9.23 -23.32 -18.67
C GLU A 79 7.92 -23.41 -17.85
N PHE A 80 7.80 -22.60 -16.80
CA PHE A 80 6.61 -22.53 -15.96
C PHE A 80 5.53 -21.62 -16.57
N THR A 81 5.95 -20.48 -17.11
CA THR A 81 5.01 -19.44 -17.58
C THR A 81 4.57 -19.62 -19.04
N GLY A 82 5.31 -20.41 -19.83
CA GLY A 82 5.12 -20.50 -21.28
C GLY A 82 5.50 -19.23 -22.06
N VAL A 83 6.11 -18.24 -21.38
CA VAL A 83 6.50 -16.96 -21.99
C VAL A 83 8.02 -16.88 -22.05
N ASP A 84 8.57 -16.56 -23.23
CA ASP A 84 10.01 -16.36 -23.42
C ASP A 84 10.46 -15.01 -22.83
N ALA A 85 10.31 -14.90 -21.53
CA ALA A 85 10.71 -13.75 -20.73
C ALA A 85 10.93 -14.11 -19.28
N LYS A 86 11.78 -13.35 -18.59
CA LYS A 86 11.89 -13.42 -17.14
C LYS A 86 10.80 -12.57 -16.49
N ILE A 87 9.94 -13.18 -15.70
CA ILE A 87 8.91 -12.49 -14.93
C ILE A 87 9.39 -12.33 -13.50
N ILE A 88 9.72 -11.11 -13.09
CA ILE A 88 10.20 -10.78 -11.75
C ILE A 88 9.01 -10.36 -10.90
N VAL A 89 8.77 -11.07 -9.80
CA VAL A 89 7.69 -10.79 -8.85
C VAL A 89 8.28 -10.34 -7.52
N ASN A 90 8.14 -9.07 -7.18
CA ASN A 90 8.53 -8.54 -5.87
C ASN A 90 7.50 -8.92 -4.80
N LEU A 91 7.99 -9.36 -3.63
CA LEU A 91 7.16 -10.02 -2.62
C LEU A 91 6.73 -9.02 -1.53
N GLY A 92 5.55 -8.43 -1.68
CA GLY A 92 4.98 -7.48 -0.73
C GLY A 92 4.55 -8.09 0.63
N ARG A 93 4.57 -9.42 0.77
CA ARG A 93 4.21 -10.11 2.01
C ARG A 93 5.18 -9.85 3.18
N TYR A 94 6.35 -9.30 2.90
CA TYR A 94 7.36 -9.00 3.92
C TYR A 94 7.26 -7.58 4.48
N PHE A 95 6.23 -6.83 4.13
CA PHE A 95 5.88 -5.60 4.84
C PHE A 95 5.42 -5.91 6.28
N PRO A 96 5.72 -5.03 7.23
CA PRO A 96 5.34 -5.20 8.63
C PRO A 96 3.83 -5.00 8.86
N LEU A 97 3.35 -5.37 10.02
CA LEU A 97 2.06 -5.03 10.62
C LEU A 97 0.84 -5.68 9.95
N ILE A 98 0.73 -5.61 8.65
CA ILE A 98 -0.41 -6.11 7.87
C ILE A 98 -0.01 -7.03 6.72
N THR A 99 1.28 -7.38 6.59
CA THR A 99 1.83 -8.22 5.51
C THR A 99 1.48 -7.73 4.09
N ALA A 100 1.32 -6.42 3.91
CA ALA A 100 0.96 -5.81 2.63
C ALA A 100 1.53 -4.40 2.49
N HIS A 101 1.90 -4.02 1.25
CA HIS A 101 2.47 -2.71 0.93
C HIS A 101 1.55 -1.51 1.24
N LYS A 102 0.28 -1.73 1.53
CA LYS A 102 -0.66 -0.66 1.87
C LYS A 102 -0.29 0.13 3.14
N VAL A 103 0.53 -0.44 4.02
CA VAL A 103 1.10 0.30 5.15
C VAL A 103 2.03 1.44 4.68
N LEU A 104 2.74 1.24 3.56
CA LEU A 104 3.56 2.28 2.94
C LEU A 104 2.71 3.42 2.37
N ALA A 105 1.62 3.08 1.66
CA ALA A 105 0.66 4.05 1.15
C ALA A 105 0.07 4.89 2.30
N ALA A 106 -0.35 4.25 3.39
CA ALA A 106 -0.91 4.91 4.56
C ALA A 106 0.09 5.87 5.23
N TYR A 107 1.34 5.41 5.42
CA TYR A 107 2.41 6.27 5.94
C TYR A 107 2.64 7.48 5.03
N GLY A 108 2.76 7.26 3.73
CA GLY A 108 2.98 8.32 2.74
C GLY A 108 1.86 9.34 2.68
N CYS A 109 0.60 8.95 2.86
CA CYS A 109 -0.54 9.88 2.86
C CYS A 109 -0.65 10.70 4.15
N LEU A 110 -0.34 10.13 5.30
CA LEU A 110 -0.46 10.80 6.60
C LEU A 110 0.71 11.74 6.88
N LEU A 111 1.94 11.32 6.51
CA LEU A 111 3.17 12.03 6.85
C LEU A 111 3.18 13.52 6.44
N PRO A 112 2.78 13.92 5.21
CA PRO A 112 2.77 15.32 4.82
C PRO A 112 1.81 16.18 5.65
N ARG A 113 0.69 15.61 6.09
CA ARG A 113 -0.31 16.31 6.93
C ARG A 113 0.25 16.61 8.32
N ILE A 114 1.04 15.68 8.85
CA ILE A 114 1.78 15.86 10.11
C ILE A 114 2.86 16.93 9.93
N LEU A 115 3.65 16.84 8.87
CA LEU A 115 4.81 17.74 8.65
C LEU A 115 4.40 19.17 8.30
N ASN A 116 3.25 19.40 7.68
CA ASN A 116 2.76 20.74 7.38
C ASN A 116 1.81 21.32 8.47
N GLY A 117 1.45 20.50 9.46
CA GLY A 117 0.59 20.89 10.58
C GLY A 117 -0.89 21.03 10.18
N SER A 118 -1.34 20.38 9.09
CA SER A 118 -2.77 20.27 8.78
C SER A 118 -3.46 19.20 9.63
N PHE A 119 -2.72 18.21 10.15
CA PHE A 119 -3.22 17.23 11.10
C PHE A 119 -2.81 17.60 12.52
N ASP A 120 -3.78 17.92 13.38
CA ASP A 120 -3.56 18.16 14.81
C ASP A 120 -3.84 16.87 15.59
N TYR A 121 -2.80 16.23 16.11
CA TYR A 121 -2.89 14.95 16.81
C TYR A 121 -3.84 14.98 18.02
N SER A 122 -4.04 16.14 18.64
CA SER A 122 -4.88 16.29 19.84
C SER A 122 -6.37 16.39 19.54
N LYS A 123 -6.73 16.73 18.28
CA LYS A 123 -8.11 16.99 17.85
C LYS A 123 -8.58 16.02 16.77
N HIS A 124 -7.75 15.79 15.76
CA HIS A 124 -8.16 15.06 14.57
C HIS A 124 -8.15 13.55 14.79
N LYS A 125 -9.08 12.89 14.12
CA LYS A 125 -9.06 11.44 13.85
C LYS A 125 -8.67 11.23 12.39
N ALA A 126 -7.72 10.36 12.13
CA ALA A 126 -7.34 9.94 10.79
C ALA A 126 -8.38 8.94 10.27
N VAL A 127 -9.13 9.28 9.23
CA VAL A 127 -10.18 8.43 8.67
C VAL A 127 -9.64 7.67 7.47
N TRP A 128 -9.71 6.34 7.51
CA TRP A 128 -9.12 5.42 6.54
C TRP A 128 -10.20 4.64 5.77
N PRO A 129 -10.72 5.19 4.64
CA PRO A 129 -11.69 4.49 3.82
C PRO A 129 -11.02 3.47 2.90
N SER A 130 -11.50 2.22 2.91
CA SER A 130 -10.99 1.16 2.03
C SER A 130 -11.82 -0.11 2.16
N THR A 131 -11.66 -1.01 1.20
CA THR A 131 -12.20 -2.37 1.29
C THR A 131 -11.36 -3.33 2.14
N GLY A 132 -10.22 -2.87 2.71
CA GLY A 132 -9.46 -3.75 3.62
C GLY A 132 -8.03 -3.31 3.95
N ASN A 133 -7.06 -3.66 3.11
CA ASN A 133 -5.64 -3.51 3.46
C ASN A 133 -5.20 -2.07 3.70
N TYR A 134 -5.77 -1.07 3.01
CA TYR A 134 -5.40 0.31 3.24
C TYR A 134 -5.93 0.83 4.58
N CYS A 135 -7.17 0.51 4.96
CA CYS A 135 -7.68 0.92 6.27
C CYS A 135 -6.92 0.23 7.42
N ARG A 136 -6.55 -1.05 7.28
CA ARG A 136 -5.68 -1.74 8.24
C ARG A 136 -4.31 -1.05 8.33
N GLY A 137 -3.71 -0.72 7.20
CA GLY A 137 -2.45 0.04 7.15
C GLY A 137 -2.54 1.39 7.84
N GLY A 138 -3.62 2.13 7.59
CA GLY A 138 -3.89 3.42 8.21
C GLY A 138 -4.07 3.33 9.73
N VAL A 139 -4.85 2.35 10.20
CA VAL A 139 -5.02 2.08 11.64
C VAL A 139 -3.67 1.70 12.29
N ALA A 140 -2.87 0.84 11.64
CA ALA A 140 -1.55 0.46 12.15
C ALA A 140 -0.62 1.67 12.30
N ILE A 141 -0.49 2.50 11.26
CA ILE A 141 0.32 3.72 11.30
C ILE A 141 -0.21 4.69 12.36
N SER A 142 -1.52 4.90 12.43
CA SER A 142 -2.13 5.76 13.45
C SER A 142 -1.81 5.25 14.87
N LYS A 143 -1.94 3.95 15.10
CA LYS A 143 -1.66 3.32 16.41
C LYS A 143 -0.21 3.49 16.84
N ILE A 144 0.73 3.24 15.93
CA ILE A 144 2.17 3.41 16.18
C ILE A 144 2.50 4.87 16.56
N LEU A 145 1.87 5.82 15.85
CA LEU A 145 2.06 7.24 16.09
C LEU A 145 1.27 7.76 17.32
N GLY A 146 0.44 6.91 17.94
CA GLY A 146 -0.43 7.28 19.04
C GLY A 146 -1.53 8.25 18.65
N LEU A 147 -2.03 8.15 17.42
CA LEU A 147 -3.09 8.98 16.84
C LEU A 147 -4.43 8.24 16.87
N LYS A 148 -5.51 8.98 17.00
CA LYS A 148 -6.87 8.43 16.86
C LYS A 148 -7.18 8.15 15.40
N SER A 149 -7.92 7.07 15.12
CA SER A 149 -8.27 6.67 13.76
C SER A 149 -9.68 6.11 13.65
N ILE A 150 -10.27 6.25 12.47
CA ILE A 150 -11.54 5.63 12.07
C ILE A 150 -11.26 4.75 10.86
N ALA A 151 -11.72 3.51 10.88
CA ALA A 151 -11.69 2.59 9.75
C ALA A 151 -13.08 2.54 9.09
N ILE A 152 -13.13 2.65 7.77
CA ILE A 152 -14.38 2.50 7.01
C ILE A 152 -14.17 1.36 6.02
N LEU A 153 -15.03 0.33 6.07
CA LEU A 153 -14.95 -0.80 5.15
C LEU A 153 -16.33 -1.48 4.99
N PRO A 154 -16.58 -2.16 3.84
CA PRO A 154 -17.83 -2.87 3.63
C PRO A 154 -18.03 -3.99 4.63
N GLU A 155 -19.29 -4.24 5.03
CA GLU A 155 -19.65 -5.30 5.98
C GLU A 155 -19.36 -6.71 5.46
N GLY A 156 -19.37 -6.91 4.13
CA GLY A 156 -19.07 -8.19 3.48
C GLY A 156 -17.60 -8.59 3.47
N MET A 157 -16.70 -7.79 4.08
CA MET A 157 -15.28 -8.14 4.18
C MET A 157 -15.05 -9.30 5.16
N SER A 158 -13.89 -9.97 5.02
CA SER A 158 -13.57 -11.14 5.84
C SER A 158 -13.56 -10.82 7.35
N GLN A 159 -14.04 -11.78 8.15
CA GLN A 159 -14.06 -11.66 9.61
C GLN A 159 -12.64 -11.44 10.19
N GLU A 160 -11.62 -11.99 9.55
CA GLU A 160 -10.20 -11.77 9.93
C GLU A 160 -9.84 -10.29 9.92
N ARG A 161 -10.28 -9.52 8.89
CA ARG A 161 -10.04 -8.08 8.81
C ARG A 161 -10.70 -7.32 9.95
N PHE A 162 -11.95 -7.67 10.28
CA PHE A 162 -12.66 -7.05 11.40
C PHE A 162 -12.02 -7.40 12.74
N ASN A 163 -11.66 -8.66 12.98
CA ASN A 163 -10.97 -9.08 14.21
C ASN A 163 -9.64 -8.34 14.39
N TRP A 164 -8.90 -8.14 13.30
CA TRP A 164 -7.67 -7.38 13.32
C TRP A 164 -7.91 -5.90 13.67
N LEU A 165 -8.91 -5.26 13.07
CA LEU A 165 -9.28 -3.86 13.36
C LEU A 165 -9.76 -3.71 14.81
N GLU A 166 -10.62 -4.58 15.29
CA GLU A 166 -11.12 -4.57 16.68
C GLU A 166 -10.02 -4.69 17.74
N LYS A 167 -8.90 -5.33 17.39
CA LYS A 167 -7.74 -5.42 18.26
C LYS A 167 -6.99 -4.10 18.39
N TRP A 168 -6.96 -3.27 17.35
CA TRP A 168 -6.04 -2.14 17.26
C TRP A 168 -6.71 -0.77 17.28
N VAL A 169 -7.98 -0.66 16.94
CA VAL A 169 -8.78 0.57 17.08
C VAL A 169 -9.13 0.76 18.54
N GLU A 170 -9.03 1.99 19.06
CA GLU A 170 -9.28 2.27 20.49
C GLU A 170 -10.76 2.12 20.88
N ASP A 171 -11.65 2.64 20.02
CA ASP A 171 -13.11 2.55 20.18
C ASP A 171 -13.69 1.73 19.03
N LYS A 172 -14.40 0.65 19.34
CA LYS A 172 -15.04 -0.19 18.30
C LYS A 172 -16.06 0.57 17.46
N ASN A 173 -16.62 1.68 17.98
CA ASN A 173 -17.48 2.57 17.22
C ASN A 173 -16.73 3.33 16.10
N ASP A 174 -15.41 3.39 16.15
CA ASP A 174 -14.55 3.93 15.09
C ASP A 174 -14.29 2.92 13.95
N ILE A 175 -14.93 1.74 13.98
CA ILE A 175 -15.01 0.79 12.86
C ILE A 175 -16.38 0.93 12.20
N ILE A 176 -16.43 1.66 11.10
CA ILE A 176 -17.67 1.96 10.38
C ILE A 176 -17.84 0.91 9.27
N LYS A 177 -18.93 0.15 9.36
CA LYS A 177 -19.32 -0.85 8.37
C LYS A 177 -20.26 -0.22 7.37
N THR A 178 -19.90 -0.24 6.08
CA THR A 178 -20.80 0.16 5.00
C THR A 178 -21.47 -1.05 4.38
N LYS A 179 -22.60 -0.86 3.71
CA LYS A 179 -23.32 -1.94 3.05
C LYS A 179 -22.51 -2.44 1.84
N GLY A 180 -22.48 -3.76 1.63
CA GLY A 180 -21.96 -4.41 0.43
C GLY A 180 -20.59 -5.10 0.59
N THR A 181 -19.88 -5.23 -0.51
CA THR A 181 -18.67 -6.03 -0.70
C THR A 181 -17.50 -5.20 -1.27
N GLU A 182 -16.49 -5.86 -1.85
CA GLU A 182 -15.26 -5.25 -2.41
C GLU A 182 -15.56 -4.10 -3.40
N SER A 183 -16.58 -4.25 -4.24
CA SER A 183 -16.92 -3.27 -5.28
C SER A 183 -17.84 -2.12 -4.82
N ASN A 184 -18.28 -2.11 -3.55
CA ASN A 184 -19.18 -1.09 -3.02
C ASN A 184 -18.45 0.16 -2.49
N VAL A 185 -17.73 0.82 -3.36
CA VAL A 185 -16.92 2.01 -3.01
C VAL A 185 -17.78 3.26 -2.82
N LYS A 186 -18.94 3.35 -3.47
CA LYS A 186 -19.85 4.49 -3.32
C LYS A 186 -20.32 4.65 -1.87
N GLU A 187 -20.70 3.57 -1.22
CA GLU A 187 -21.16 3.55 0.18
C GLU A 187 -20.05 3.99 1.13
N ILE A 188 -18.79 3.67 0.81
CA ILE A 188 -17.62 4.16 1.54
C ILE A 188 -17.50 5.69 1.39
N TYR A 189 -17.67 6.22 0.17
CA TYR A 189 -17.63 7.66 -0.06
C TYR A 189 -18.78 8.39 0.64
N ASP A 190 -19.99 7.83 0.62
CA ASP A 190 -21.13 8.43 1.32
C ASP A 190 -20.84 8.52 2.83
N ALA A 191 -20.25 7.47 3.43
CA ALA A 191 -19.82 7.51 4.83
C ALA A 191 -18.70 8.56 5.08
N CYS A 192 -17.75 8.69 4.16
CA CYS A 192 -16.72 9.75 4.24
C CYS A 192 -17.35 11.15 4.22
N ASN A 193 -18.30 11.40 3.32
CA ASN A 193 -18.98 12.68 3.21
C ASN A 193 -19.74 13.06 4.50
N GLU A 194 -20.35 12.08 5.17
CA GLU A 194 -20.98 12.30 6.47
C GLU A 194 -19.94 12.62 7.57
N LEU A 195 -18.84 11.88 7.61
CA LEU A 195 -17.80 12.11 8.61
C LEU A 195 -17.07 13.44 8.43
N GLU A 196 -16.92 13.94 7.19
CA GLU A 196 -16.25 15.21 6.88
C GLU A 196 -17.01 16.43 7.42
N LYS A 197 -18.31 16.31 7.74
CA LYS A 197 -19.08 17.36 8.41
C LYS A 197 -18.50 17.70 9.78
N ASN A 198 -17.88 16.73 10.45
CA ASN A 198 -17.10 16.97 11.66
C ASN A 198 -15.65 17.32 11.27
N LYS A 199 -15.28 18.59 11.47
CA LYS A 199 -13.94 19.11 11.13
C LYS A 199 -12.78 18.49 11.90
N ASN A 200 -13.06 17.67 12.90
CA ASN A 200 -12.06 16.87 13.59
C ASN A 200 -11.76 15.53 12.87
N ASN A 201 -12.49 15.18 11.83
CA ASN A 201 -12.22 14.03 10.99
C ASN A 201 -11.39 14.46 9.77
N ASP A 202 -10.24 13.87 9.60
CA ASP A 202 -9.36 14.09 8.46
C ASP A 202 -9.43 12.87 7.54
N ILE A 203 -10.14 13.00 6.41
CA ILE A 203 -10.37 11.91 5.47
C ILE A 203 -9.12 11.71 4.63
N ILE A 204 -8.50 10.53 4.76
CA ILE A 204 -7.29 10.16 4.03
C ILE A 204 -7.66 9.10 3.00
N ASN A 205 -8.20 9.56 1.86
CA ASN A 205 -8.71 8.68 0.82
C ASN A 205 -7.62 8.34 -0.21
N GLN A 206 -7.17 7.09 -0.25
CA GLN A 206 -6.09 6.63 -1.13
C GLN A 206 -6.32 6.91 -2.63
N PHE A 207 -7.56 7.05 -3.06
CA PHE A 207 -7.92 7.28 -4.48
C PHE A 207 -7.69 8.73 -4.92
N ASN A 208 -7.62 9.66 -3.98
CA ASN A 208 -7.48 11.10 -4.21
C ASN A 208 -6.17 11.67 -3.64
N GLU A 209 -5.44 10.90 -2.85
CA GLU A 209 -4.22 11.35 -2.18
C GLU A 209 -3.01 11.31 -3.12
N TYR A 210 -2.55 12.46 -3.59
CA TYR A 210 -1.35 12.56 -4.43
C TYR A 210 -0.13 11.89 -3.79
N TYR A 211 -0.02 11.93 -2.47
CA TYR A 211 1.10 11.30 -1.76
C TYR A 211 1.08 9.77 -1.77
N ASN A 212 -0.06 9.12 -2.04
CA ASN A 212 -0.09 7.70 -2.38
C ASN A 212 0.69 7.44 -3.68
N TYR A 213 0.42 8.24 -4.73
CA TYR A 213 1.17 8.20 -5.98
C TYR A 213 2.67 8.51 -5.76
N ALA A 214 3.00 9.66 -5.13
CA ALA A 214 4.37 10.11 -4.96
C ALA A 214 5.24 9.12 -4.17
N THR A 215 4.69 8.51 -3.12
CA THR A 215 5.37 7.52 -2.28
C THR A 215 5.67 6.25 -3.07
N HIS A 216 4.70 5.71 -3.79
CA HIS A 216 4.93 4.51 -4.62
C HIS A 216 5.87 4.79 -5.79
N ARG A 217 5.76 5.97 -6.44
CA ARG A 217 6.71 6.35 -7.48
C ARG A 217 8.14 6.36 -6.95
N ALA A 218 8.37 7.01 -5.80
CA ALA A 218 9.70 7.15 -5.23
C ALA A 218 10.25 5.83 -4.66
N ILE A 219 9.48 5.13 -3.83
CA ILE A 219 9.96 3.98 -3.05
C ILE A 219 9.76 2.68 -3.83
N THR A 220 8.54 2.39 -4.29
CA THR A 220 8.26 1.14 -5.00
C THR A 220 8.96 1.11 -6.36
N GLY A 221 8.95 2.22 -7.11
CA GLY A 221 9.62 2.32 -8.40
C GLY A 221 11.12 2.03 -8.30
N SER A 222 11.84 2.72 -7.39
CA SER A 222 13.27 2.49 -7.19
C SER A 222 13.59 1.10 -6.64
N SER A 223 12.68 0.52 -5.85
CA SER A 223 12.85 -0.85 -5.33
C SER A 223 12.76 -1.88 -6.45
N PHE A 224 11.80 -1.74 -7.37
CA PHE A 224 11.62 -2.64 -8.51
C PHE A 224 12.74 -2.50 -9.53
N GLU A 225 13.26 -1.28 -9.73
CA GLU A 225 14.48 -1.07 -10.51
C GLU A 225 15.66 -1.89 -9.96
N LYS A 226 15.88 -1.87 -8.64
CA LYS A 226 16.95 -2.67 -8.01
C LYS A 226 16.76 -4.17 -8.24
N SER A 227 15.53 -4.69 -8.14
CA SER A 227 15.23 -6.10 -8.44
C SER A 227 15.54 -6.44 -9.89
N PHE A 228 15.13 -5.58 -10.83
CA PHE A 228 15.44 -5.76 -12.25
C PHE A 228 16.96 -5.75 -12.49
N LEU A 229 17.68 -4.76 -11.98
CA LEU A 229 19.13 -4.65 -12.14
C LEU A 229 19.88 -5.86 -11.56
N LYS A 230 19.41 -6.41 -10.44
CA LYS A 230 19.95 -7.65 -9.85
C LYS A 230 19.77 -8.85 -10.79
N VAL A 231 18.58 -9.01 -11.36
CA VAL A 231 18.28 -10.13 -12.30
C VAL A 231 18.99 -9.93 -13.64
N LYS A 232 19.09 -8.68 -14.09
CA LYS A 232 19.81 -8.33 -15.33
C LYS A 232 21.29 -8.69 -15.23
N GLY A 233 21.96 -8.35 -14.13
CA GLY A 233 23.41 -8.51 -13.99
C GLY A 233 24.16 -7.89 -15.19
N ASN A 234 25.07 -8.66 -15.78
CA ASN A 234 25.86 -8.25 -16.94
C ASN A 234 25.22 -8.65 -18.30
N THR A 235 23.95 -9.03 -18.31
CA THR A 235 23.25 -9.43 -19.54
C THR A 235 22.62 -8.23 -20.28
N ASN A 236 22.18 -8.45 -21.51
CA ASN A 236 21.47 -7.46 -22.33
C ASN A 236 19.95 -7.42 -22.07
N LEU A 237 19.48 -7.95 -20.92
CA LEU A 237 18.07 -7.91 -20.58
C LEU A 237 17.56 -6.48 -20.51
N GLN A 238 16.32 -6.29 -20.98
CA GLN A 238 15.60 -5.01 -20.96
C GLN A 238 14.32 -5.17 -20.13
N ALA A 239 14.02 -4.17 -19.31
CA ALA A 239 12.75 -4.09 -18.62
C ALA A 239 11.65 -3.70 -19.61
N ARG A 240 10.92 -4.68 -20.15
CA ARG A 240 9.91 -4.44 -21.19
C ARG A 240 8.59 -3.96 -20.64
N PHE A 241 8.13 -4.59 -19.56
CA PHE A 241 6.82 -4.32 -18.98
C PHE A 241 6.90 -4.19 -17.46
N TYR A 242 6.15 -3.24 -16.94
CA TYR A 242 5.70 -3.18 -15.57
C TYR A 242 4.23 -3.56 -15.53
N VAL A 243 3.87 -4.59 -14.80
CA VAL A 243 2.49 -5.09 -14.70
C VAL A 243 2.00 -4.87 -13.27
N SER A 244 0.87 -4.19 -13.13
CA SER A 244 0.28 -3.91 -11.82
C SER A 244 -1.24 -4.00 -11.87
N ALA A 245 -1.81 -4.79 -10.95
CA ALA A 245 -3.25 -4.79 -10.73
C ALA A 245 -3.67 -3.46 -10.07
N SER A 246 -4.72 -2.85 -10.59
CA SER A 246 -5.16 -1.52 -10.18
C SER A 246 -6.35 -1.58 -9.22
N GLY A 247 -6.14 -1.03 -8.02
CA GLY A 247 -7.18 -0.54 -7.13
C GLY A 247 -7.10 0.98 -7.11
N SER A 248 -6.46 1.56 -6.07
CA SER A 248 -6.29 3.03 -5.97
C SER A 248 -5.28 3.63 -6.95
N SER A 249 -4.68 2.86 -7.84
CA SER A 249 -3.64 3.27 -8.80
C SER A 249 -2.30 3.72 -8.19
N GLY A 250 -2.15 3.67 -6.87
CA GLY A 250 -0.89 4.07 -6.21
C GLY A 250 0.33 3.30 -6.74
N THR A 251 0.22 1.97 -6.87
CA THR A 251 1.33 1.14 -7.37
C THR A 251 1.66 1.38 -8.84
N LEU A 252 0.72 1.89 -9.65
CA LEU A 252 1.00 2.26 -11.04
C LEU A 252 2.02 3.38 -11.15
N ALA A 253 2.14 4.23 -10.14
CA ALA A 253 3.17 5.26 -10.06
C ALA A 253 4.60 4.70 -10.09
N ALA A 254 4.81 3.46 -9.63
CA ALA A 254 6.09 2.78 -9.81
C ALA A 254 6.38 2.49 -11.29
N GLY A 255 5.33 2.22 -12.08
CA GLY A 255 5.43 2.11 -13.53
C GLY A 255 5.91 3.40 -14.18
N ASP A 256 5.38 4.56 -13.76
CA ASP A 256 5.82 5.85 -14.26
C ASP A 256 7.31 6.07 -14.00
N TYR A 257 7.80 5.72 -12.79
CA TYR A 257 9.22 5.76 -12.48
C TYR A 257 10.04 4.84 -13.39
N LEU A 258 9.61 3.59 -13.57
CA LEU A 258 10.33 2.62 -14.39
C LEU A 258 10.30 2.97 -15.88
N LYS A 259 9.22 3.60 -16.36
CA LYS A 259 9.11 4.09 -17.74
C LYS A 259 10.14 5.20 -18.00
N GLU A 260 10.29 6.13 -17.08
CA GLU A 260 11.28 7.21 -17.20
C GLU A 260 12.73 6.71 -17.13
N ASN A 261 13.03 5.73 -16.24
CA ASN A 261 14.40 5.32 -15.98
C ASN A 261 14.86 4.12 -16.84
N LEU A 262 13.93 3.25 -17.25
CA LEU A 262 14.23 2.00 -17.96
C LEU A 262 13.49 1.86 -19.30
N ASN A 263 12.72 2.86 -19.70
CA ASN A 263 11.86 2.81 -20.90
C ASN A 263 10.86 1.63 -20.88
N THR A 264 10.36 1.28 -19.71
CA THR A 264 9.41 0.19 -19.46
C THR A 264 8.01 0.61 -19.90
N LYS A 265 7.24 -0.28 -20.52
CA LYS A 265 5.81 -0.08 -20.76
C LYS A 265 4.97 -0.48 -19.55
N ILE A 266 3.85 0.18 -19.36
CA ILE A 266 2.95 -0.04 -18.22
C ILE A 266 1.73 -0.82 -18.68
N ALA A 267 1.51 -2.00 -18.10
CA ALA A 267 0.30 -2.80 -18.25
C ALA A 267 -0.53 -2.74 -16.95
N VAL A 268 -1.69 -2.14 -17.04
CA VAL A 268 -2.66 -2.08 -15.95
C VAL A 268 -3.53 -3.32 -16.00
N VAL A 269 -3.67 -4.04 -14.88
CA VAL A 269 -4.55 -5.20 -14.78
C VAL A 269 -5.78 -4.84 -13.96
N GLU A 270 -6.95 -5.19 -14.45
CA GLU A 270 -8.23 -5.04 -13.74
C GLU A 270 -9.07 -6.31 -13.83
N ALA A 271 -10.09 -6.43 -12.97
CA ALA A 271 -11.06 -7.51 -13.06
C ALA A 271 -11.94 -7.28 -14.30
N ILE A 272 -12.10 -8.32 -15.14
CA ILE A 272 -12.97 -8.21 -16.34
C ILE A 272 -14.43 -8.03 -15.96
N GLU A 273 -14.82 -8.47 -14.76
CA GLU A 273 -16.15 -8.27 -14.18
C GLU A 273 -16.39 -6.81 -13.73
N CYS A 274 -15.29 -6.03 -13.54
CA CYS A 274 -15.34 -4.59 -13.24
C CYS A 274 -14.38 -3.82 -14.17
N PRO A 275 -14.66 -3.76 -15.48
CA PRO A 275 -13.74 -3.31 -16.52
C PRO A 275 -13.78 -1.77 -16.68
N THR A 276 -13.38 -1.06 -15.65
CA THR A 276 -13.49 0.41 -15.57
C THR A 276 -12.68 1.11 -16.67
N LEU A 277 -11.45 0.64 -16.93
CA LEU A 277 -10.57 1.22 -17.94
C LEU A 277 -10.84 0.65 -19.33
N LEU A 278 -11.08 -0.67 -19.45
CA LEU A 278 -11.30 -1.34 -20.73
C LEU A 278 -12.61 -0.93 -21.41
N TYR A 279 -13.70 -0.88 -20.64
CA TYR A 279 -15.03 -0.74 -21.21
C TYR A 279 -15.86 0.37 -20.55
N ASN A 280 -15.25 1.19 -19.69
CA ASN A 280 -15.97 2.18 -18.87
C ASN A 280 -17.17 1.52 -18.14
N GLY A 281 -16.96 0.28 -17.71
CA GLY A 281 -17.96 -0.57 -17.07
C GLY A 281 -17.69 -0.73 -15.59
N TYR A 282 -18.65 -1.40 -14.94
CA TYR A 282 -18.50 -1.81 -13.54
C TYR A 282 -19.39 -3.02 -13.27
N GLY A 283 -18.96 -3.82 -12.33
CA GLY A 283 -19.69 -4.98 -11.87
C GLY A 283 -19.10 -5.49 -10.55
N GLU A 284 -19.71 -6.52 -10.03
CA GLU A 284 -19.20 -7.18 -8.84
C GLU A 284 -18.17 -8.23 -9.21
N HIS A 285 -17.10 -8.32 -8.42
CA HIS A 285 -16.03 -9.27 -8.57
C HIS A 285 -15.53 -9.73 -7.19
N ASN A 286 -14.76 -10.82 -7.14
CA ASN A 286 -14.24 -11.37 -5.90
C ASN A 286 -12.70 -11.25 -5.76
N ILE A 287 -11.99 -10.75 -6.76
CA ILE A 287 -10.56 -10.48 -6.68
C ILE A 287 -10.33 -9.33 -5.69
N GLN A 288 -9.74 -9.63 -4.55
CA GLN A 288 -9.64 -8.67 -3.46
C GLN A 288 -8.54 -7.62 -3.68
N GLY A 289 -8.83 -6.37 -3.31
CA GLY A 289 -7.86 -5.26 -3.31
C GLY A 289 -7.68 -4.56 -4.64
N ILE A 290 -8.46 -4.91 -5.64
CA ILE A 290 -8.49 -4.24 -6.95
C ILE A 290 -9.93 -3.91 -7.35
N GLY A 291 -10.08 -3.17 -8.45
CA GLY A 291 -11.39 -2.87 -9.04
C GLY A 291 -12.14 -1.78 -8.30
N ASP A 292 -12.30 -0.68 -8.98
CA ASP A 292 -13.13 0.44 -8.56
C ASP A 292 -14.11 0.75 -9.67
N LYS A 293 -15.30 1.19 -9.29
CA LYS A 293 -16.32 1.62 -10.26
C LYS A 293 -16.01 3.00 -10.87
N HIS A 294 -14.80 3.51 -10.69
CA HIS A 294 -14.32 4.77 -11.26
C HIS A 294 -12.79 4.77 -11.39
N VAL A 295 -12.27 5.62 -12.26
CA VAL A 295 -10.82 5.83 -12.38
C VAL A 295 -10.34 6.71 -11.22
N PRO A 296 -9.40 6.25 -10.40
CA PRO A 296 -8.86 7.06 -9.30
C PRO A 296 -8.25 8.38 -9.80
N LEU A 297 -8.46 9.46 -9.05
CA LEU A 297 -7.95 10.80 -9.41
C LEU A 297 -6.42 10.84 -9.56
N ILE A 298 -5.72 9.97 -8.84
CA ILE A 298 -4.25 9.89 -8.89
C ILE A 298 -3.71 9.00 -10.03
N HIS A 299 -4.58 8.40 -10.85
CA HIS A 299 -4.14 7.57 -11.96
C HIS A 299 -3.65 8.43 -13.12
N ASN A 300 -2.38 8.28 -13.49
CA ASN A 300 -1.81 8.86 -14.69
C ASN A 300 -2.20 8.02 -15.92
N VAL A 301 -3.48 8.12 -16.34
CA VAL A 301 -4.09 7.28 -17.37
C VAL A 301 -3.33 7.38 -18.70
N MET A 302 -2.90 8.58 -19.08
CA MET A 302 -2.20 8.84 -20.34
C MET A 302 -0.81 8.18 -20.41
N ASN A 303 -0.27 7.73 -19.29
CA ASN A 303 1.01 7.04 -19.24
C ASN A 303 0.88 5.51 -19.27
N SER A 304 -0.33 4.98 -19.11
CA SER A 304 -0.61 3.55 -19.25
C SER A 304 -0.57 3.13 -20.71
N ASP A 305 0.19 2.06 -21.02
CA ASP A 305 0.35 1.58 -22.39
C ASP A 305 -0.66 0.48 -22.75
N PHE A 306 -1.06 -0.33 -21.76
CA PHE A 306 -1.98 -1.46 -21.95
C PHE A 306 -2.92 -1.57 -20.75
N VAL A 307 -4.13 -2.05 -21.03
CA VAL A 307 -5.08 -2.49 -20.00
C VAL A 307 -5.45 -3.95 -20.27
N VAL A 308 -5.39 -4.79 -19.25
CA VAL A 308 -5.62 -6.22 -19.33
C VAL A 308 -6.71 -6.62 -18.33
N GLY A 309 -7.79 -7.22 -18.83
CA GLY A 309 -8.83 -7.81 -17.97
C GLY A 309 -8.47 -9.25 -17.58
N VAL A 310 -8.57 -9.57 -16.29
CA VAL A 310 -8.42 -10.92 -15.74
C VAL A 310 -9.69 -11.30 -15.02
N SER A 311 -10.24 -12.49 -15.32
CA SER A 311 -11.50 -12.91 -14.72
C SER A 311 -11.35 -13.46 -13.30
N ASP A 312 -12.41 -13.36 -12.52
CA ASP A 312 -12.54 -14.04 -11.24
C ASP A 312 -12.34 -15.55 -11.39
N GLU A 313 -12.87 -16.16 -12.45
CA GLU A 313 -12.73 -17.59 -12.73
C GLU A 313 -11.25 -17.98 -12.88
N ALA A 314 -10.49 -17.26 -13.71
CA ALA A 314 -9.06 -17.54 -13.91
C ALA A 314 -8.28 -17.40 -12.59
N THR A 315 -8.57 -16.37 -11.81
CA THR A 315 -7.91 -16.11 -10.54
C THR A 315 -8.25 -17.18 -9.51
N ASN A 316 -9.52 -17.58 -9.42
CA ASN A 316 -9.97 -18.62 -8.51
C ASN A 316 -9.37 -19.98 -8.86
N ASN A 317 -9.32 -20.33 -10.14
CA ASN A 317 -8.72 -21.58 -10.61
C ASN A 317 -7.24 -21.66 -10.29
N LEU A 318 -6.46 -20.57 -10.47
CA LEU A 318 -5.07 -20.50 -10.08
C LEU A 318 -4.91 -20.63 -8.56
N ASN A 319 -5.73 -19.94 -7.78
CA ASN A 319 -5.70 -20.03 -6.32
C ASN A 319 -5.99 -21.47 -5.85
N LEU A 320 -6.98 -22.12 -6.45
CA LEU A 320 -7.31 -23.51 -6.14
C LEU A 320 -6.13 -24.44 -6.48
N LEU A 321 -5.55 -24.31 -7.66
CA LEU A 321 -4.41 -25.10 -8.12
C LEU A 321 -3.24 -25.00 -7.13
N PHE A 322 -2.84 -23.78 -6.76
CA PHE A 322 -1.70 -23.57 -5.86
C PHE A 322 -1.95 -23.97 -4.40
N ASN A 323 -3.20 -24.20 -4.02
CA ASN A 323 -3.57 -24.71 -2.69
C ASN A 323 -3.85 -26.22 -2.68
N THR A 324 -3.65 -26.94 -3.79
CA THR A 324 -3.63 -28.41 -3.82
C THR A 324 -2.25 -28.99 -3.53
N ASN A 325 -2.18 -30.28 -3.14
CA ASN A 325 -0.91 -30.96 -2.87
C ASN A 325 -0.03 -31.05 -4.13
N GLU A 326 -0.62 -31.16 -5.31
CA GLU A 326 0.12 -31.21 -6.59
C GLU A 326 0.57 -29.82 -7.05
N GLY A 327 -0.21 -28.78 -6.77
CA GLY A 327 0.14 -27.40 -7.10
C GLY A 327 1.17 -26.79 -6.18
#